data_711f91c75cfcb54d0fc7a10c43e8a493
#
_entry.id   711f91c75cfcb54d0fc7a10c43e8a493
#
_cell.length_a   1.000
_cell.length_b   1.000
_cell.length_c   1.000
_cell.angle_alpha   90.00
_cell.angle_beta   90.00
_cell.angle_gamma   90.00
#
_symmetry.space_group_name_H-M   'P 1'
#
loop_
_entity.id
_entity.type
_entity.pdbx_description
1 polymer ?
#
loop_
_entity_poly.entity_id
_entity_poly.type
_entity_poly.pdbx_seq_one_letter_code
_entity_poly.pdbx_strand_id
1 'polypeptide(L)'
;MKKIVFLLLLPFFAISQNTIGLPDIINYSKLSYNAGLQNWDVKQDKNGIVYFANNEGLLSFDGKNWKLYPLPNKTIVRSVAIGSDNKIYVGGQDELGYFAPNTNGNLAYYSLTALIPAKYRSFEDVWDIVSLGSSLFFRSPKKIFQYNNGAITVFKAPSEWAYLTSCNGKLYAHDYQTGLMVFENEAWQAVVSNYSFSKTDPITGMIPKGTGAIITTLKSGIFYFSNNSITPIKTGAANFIQNER
;
A
#
# COMPACT_ATOMS: atom_id res chain seq x y z
N MET A 1 -4.74 -34.99 -70.18
CA MET A 1 -3.92 -34.08 -69.35
C MET A 1 -4.73 -33.64 -68.16
N LYS A 2 -4.46 -34.19 -66.99
CA LYS A 2 -5.13 -33.80 -65.71
C LYS A 2 -4.38 -32.58 -65.12
N LYS A 3 -5.08 -31.46 -64.99
CA LYS A 3 -4.55 -30.25 -64.33
C LYS A 3 -4.72 -30.43 -62.83
N ILE A 4 -3.62 -30.58 -62.10
CA ILE A 4 -3.57 -30.59 -60.64
C ILE A 4 -3.57 -29.12 -60.18
N VAL A 5 -4.66 -28.71 -59.51
CA VAL A 5 -4.75 -27.42 -58.85
C VAL A 5 -4.14 -27.58 -57.48
N PHE A 6 -2.97 -27.00 -57.26
CA PHE A 6 -2.30 -26.93 -55.93
C PHE A 6 -2.96 -25.81 -55.11
N LEU A 7 -3.85 -26.21 -54.18
CA LEU A 7 -4.48 -25.28 -53.26
C LEU A 7 -3.44 -24.94 -52.17
N LEU A 8 -2.81 -23.79 -52.27
CA LEU A 8 -1.90 -23.25 -51.23
C LEU A 8 -2.72 -22.88 -50.01
N LEU A 9 -2.72 -23.74 -48.97
CA LEU A 9 -3.20 -23.44 -47.62
C LEU A 9 -2.16 -22.53 -46.97
N LEU A 10 -2.33 -21.22 -47.08
CA LEU A 10 -1.63 -20.25 -46.23
C LEU A 10 -2.18 -20.34 -44.80
N PRO A 11 -1.33 -20.58 -43.80
CA PRO A 11 -1.79 -20.49 -42.43
C PRO A 11 -2.13 -19.01 -42.13
N PHE A 12 -3.40 -18.72 -41.98
CA PHE A 12 -3.84 -17.47 -41.40
C PHE A 12 -3.45 -17.52 -39.92
N PHE A 13 -2.42 -16.78 -39.55
CA PHE A 13 -2.18 -16.42 -38.14
C PHE A 13 -3.32 -15.46 -37.75
N ALA A 14 -4.42 -16.02 -37.25
CA ALA A 14 -5.42 -15.24 -36.57
C ALA A 14 -4.81 -14.79 -35.24
N ILE A 15 -4.25 -13.59 -35.19
CA ILE A 15 -3.96 -12.92 -33.93
C ILE A 15 -5.33 -12.58 -33.35
N SER A 16 -5.80 -13.41 -32.43
CA SER A 16 -6.96 -13.10 -31.62
C SER A 16 -6.62 -11.83 -30.86
N GLN A 17 -7.13 -10.69 -31.29
CA GLN A 17 -7.14 -9.50 -30.47
C GLN A 17 -7.99 -9.84 -29.26
N ASN A 18 -7.37 -9.92 -28.06
CA ASN A 18 -8.10 -9.82 -26.83
C ASN A 18 -8.75 -8.42 -26.78
N THR A 19 -9.93 -8.31 -27.37
CA THR A 19 -10.83 -7.20 -27.09
C THR A 19 -11.28 -7.40 -25.64
N ILE A 20 -10.46 -6.95 -24.70
CA ILE A 20 -10.94 -6.70 -23.35
C ILE A 20 -12.00 -5.62 -23.53
N GLY A 21 -13.27 -6.00 -23.42
CA GLY A 21 -14.38 -5.03 -23.45
C GLY A 21 -14.11 -3.96 -22.39
N LEU A 22 -14.70 -2.78 -22.57
CA LEU A 22 -14.64 -1.76 -21.53
C LEU A 22 -15.18 -2.37 -20.24
N PRO A 23 -14.44 -2.29 -19.12
CA PRO A 23 -14.91 -2.83 -17.85
C PRO A 23 -16.20 -2.10 -17.46
N ASP A 24 -17.14 -2.83 -16.89
CA ASP A 24 -18.32 -2.23 -16.28
C ASP A 24 -17.89 -1.32 -15.13
N ILE A 25 -18.22 -0.02 -15.24
CA ILE A 25 -17.90 0.98 -14.24
C ILE A 25 -19.17 1.33 -13.49
N ILE A 26 -19.18 1.06 -12.17
CA ILE A 26 -20.25 1.45 -11.27
C ILE A 26 -19.75 2.56 -10.36
N ASN A 27 -20.37 3.73 -10.43
CA ASN A 27 -20.06 4.84 -9.55
C ASN A 27 -21.05 4.84 -8.35
N TYR A 28 -20.49 4.65 -7.14
CA TYR A 28 -21.25 4.73 -5.90
C TYR A 28 -21.17 6.15 -5.33
N SER A 29 -22.31 6.78 -5.14
CA SER A 29 -22.38 8.08 -4.47
C SER A 29 -22.27 7.95 -2.95
N LYS A 30 -22.00 9.05 -2.25
CA LYS A 30 -22.01 9.08 -0.78
C LYS A 30 -23.33 8.55 -0.20
N LEU A 31 -24.45 8.81 -0.85
CA LEU A 31 -25.76 8.32 -0.42
C LEU A 31 -25.88 6.80 -0.48
N SER A 32 -25.13 6.16 -1.37
CA SER A 32 -25.12 4.69 -1.51
C SER A 32 -24.36 4.00 -0.38
N TYR A 33 -23.23 4.57 0.07
CA TYR A 33 -22.38 3.93 1.08
C TYR A 33 -22.45 4.58 2.47
N ASN A 34 -23.09 5.74 2.60
CA ASN A 34 -23.38 6.44 3.85
C ASN A 34 -22.19 6.55 4.81
N ALA A 35 -21.05 7.04 4.29
CA ALA A 35 -19.82 7.26 5.04
C ALA A 35 -19.10 8.53 4.56
N GLY A 36 -17.90 8.83 5.09
CA GLY A 36 -17.09 9.99 4.70
C GLY A 36 -16.74 10.01 3.21
N LEU A 37 -16.59 11.21 2.64
CA LEU A 37 -16.30 11.40 1.22
C LEU A 37 -14.92 10.89 0.79
N GLN A 38 -13.95 10.86 1.72
CA GLN A 38 -12.57 10.48 1.41
C GLN A 38 -12.29 9.05 1.85
N ASN A 39 -11.73 8.28 0.92
CA ASN A 39 -11.12 6.99 1.15
C ASN A 39 -9.62 7.13 0.89
N TRP A 40 -8.78 6.68 1.82
CA TRP A 40 -7.33 6.86 1.82
C TRP A 40 -6.58 5.64 1.35
N ASP A 41 -7.11 4.46 1.64
CA ASP A 41 -6.53 3.17 1.24
C ASP A 41 -7.65 2.16 0.97
N VAL A 42 -7.36 1.12 0.18
CA VAL A 42 -8.31 0.06 -0.16
C VAL A 42 -7.61 -1.29 -0.21
N LYS A 43 -8.23 -2.30 0.40
CA LYS A 43 -7.78 -3.69 0.33
C LYS A 43 -8.97 -4.61 0.12
N GLN A 44 -8.72 -5.72 -0.57
CA GLN A 44 -9.69 -6.81 -0.72
C GLN A 44 -9.20 -8.04 0.02
N ASP A 45 -10.09 -8.70 0.76
CA ASP A 45 -9.78 -9.96 1.42
C ASP A 45 -9.96 -11.16 0.46
N LYS A 46 -9.59 -12.35 0.93
CA LYS A 46 -9.71 -13.60 0.15
C LYS A 46 -11.15 -14.02 -0.16
N ASN A 47 -12.14 -13.45 0.52
CA ASN A 47 -13.57 -13.72 0.31
C ASN A 47 -14.19 -12.71 -0.67
N GLY A 48 -13.40 -11.76 -1.20
CA GLY A 48 -13.85 -10.73 -2.14
C GLY A 48 -14.45 -9.50 -1.46
N ILE A 49 -14.46 -9.42 -0.12
CA ILE A 49 -14.91 -8.22 0.60
C ILE A 49 -13.86 -7.13 0.45
N VAL A 50 -14.28 -5.95 0.02
CA VAL A 50 -13.43 -4.78 -0.12
C VAL A 50 -13.54 -3.90 1.12
N TYR A 51 -12.41 -3.50 1.67
CA TYR A 51 -12.30 -2.63 2.84
C TYR A 51 -11.64 -1.32 2.44
N PHE A 52 -12.22 -0.21 2.88
CA PHE A 52 -11.72 1.14 2.63
C PHE A 52 -11.34 1.81 3.96
N ALA A 53 -10.18 2.40 3.99
CA ALA A 53 -9.80 3.34 5.05
C ALA A 53 -10.53 4.66 4.79
N ASN A 54 -11.57 4.96 5.58
CA ASN A 54 -12.46 6.09 5.35
C ASN A 54 -12.38 7.12 6.48
N ASN A 55 -12.73 8.36 6.19
CA ASN A 55 -12.76 9.46 7.18
C ASN A 55 -13.65 9.18 8.41
N GLU A 56 -14.62 8.30 8.30
CA GLU A 56 -15.55 7.97 9.40
C GLU A 56 -15.29 6.58 10.03
N GLY A 57 -14.24 5.87 9.59
CA GLY A 57 -13.87 4.56 10.11
C GLY A 57 -13.47 3.56 9.03
N LEU A 58 -13.58 2.28 9.31
CA LEU A 58 -13.42 1.22 8.33
C LEU A 58 -14.75 1.02 7.57
N LEU A 59 -14.74 1.21 6.26
CA LEU A 59 -15.90 0.96 5.41
C LEU A 59 -15.70 -0.35 4.64
N SER A 60 -16.69 -1.24 4.63
CA SER A 60 -16.64 -2.48 3.87
C SER A 60 -17.71 -2.55 2.78
N PHE A 61 -17.42 -3.31 1.73
CA PHE A 61 -18.32 -3.63 0.64
C PHE A 61 -18.22 -5.11 0.25
N ASP A 62 -19.32 -5.83 0.30
CA ASP A 62 -19.39 -7.26 -0.01
C ASP A 62 -19.85 -7.57 -1.45
N GLY A 63 -19.88 -6.56 -2.32
CA GLY A 63 -20.43 -6.64 -3.68
C GLY A 63 -21.90 -6.18 -3.77
N LYS A 64 -22.61 -6.05 -2.65
CA LYS A 64 -24.01 -5.62 -2.58
C LYS A 64 -24.26 -4.59 -1.48
N ASN A 65 -23.73 -4.83 -0.29
CA ASN A 65 -24.00 -4.04 0.91
C ASN A 65 -22.76 -3.28 1.35
N TRP A 66 -22.98 -2.04 1.76
CA TRP A 66 -21.98 -1.20 2.41
C TRP A 66 -22.17 -1.24 3.92
N LYS A 67 -21.07 -1.30 4.67
CA LYS A 67 -21.13 -1.23 6.14
C LYS A 67 -19.95 -0.44 6.70
N LEU A 68 -20.29 0.57 7.53
CA LEU A 68 -19.32 1.40 8.23
C LEU A 68 -19.09 0.86 9.65
N TYR A 69 -17.82 0.81 10.06
CA TYR A 69 -17.36 0.43 11.39
C TYR A 69 -16.50 1.57 11.95
N PRO A 70 -17.09 2.50 12.74
CA PRO A 70 -16.34 3.58 13.36
C PRO A 70 -15.34 3.04 14.39
N LEU A 71 -14.19 3.74 14.53
CA LEU A 71 -13.30 3.51 15.66
C LEU A 71 -13.92 4.06 16.96
N PRO A 72 -13.53 3.54 18.15
CA PRO A 72 -14.10 4.00 19.42
C PRO A 72 -13.95 5.50 19.68
N ASN A 73 -12.81 6.08 19.24
CA ASN A 73 -12.54 7.52 19.35
C ASN A 73 -13.10 8.34 18.17
N LYS A 74 -13.85 7.70 17.25
CA LYS A 74 -14.44 8.30 16.05
C LYS A 74 -13.42 9.03 15.17
N THR A 75 -12.19 8.59 15.18
CA THR A 75 -11.13 9.17 14.33
C THR A 75 -11.15 8.58 12.93
N ILE A 76 -10.44 9.25 12.04
CA ILE A 76 -10.23 8.84 10.64
C ILE A 76 -9.42 7.54 10.59
N VAL A 77 -9.76 6.64 9.68
CA VAL A 77 -8.88 5.55 9.26
C VAL A 77 -8.11 6.00 8.01
N ARG A 78 -6.77 5.93 8.06
CA ARG A 78 -5.86 6.34 6.98
C ARG A 78 -5.30 5.17 6.19
N SER A 79 -5.11 4.04 6.84
CA SER A 79 -4.52 2.85 6.22
C SER A 79 -5.24 1.59 6.64
N VAL A 80 -5.26 0.60 5.75
CA VAL A 80 -5.84 -0.72 5.99
C VAL A 80 -4.95 -1.81 5.43
N ALA A 81 -4.81 -2.92 6.14
CA ALA A 81 -4.11 -4.11 5.66
C ALA A 81 -4.85 -5.38 6.10
N ILE A 82 -4.80 -6.41 5.26
CA ILE A 82 -5.29 -7.73 5.63
C ILE A 82 -4.12 -8.57 6.12
N GLY A 83 -4.19 -8.98 7.39
CA GLY A 83 -3.17 -9.82 8.00
C GLY A 83 -3.23 -11.27 7.49
N SER A 84 -2.13 -12.01 7.62
CA SER A 84 -2.09 -13.45 7.34
C SER A 84 -3.03 -14.26 8.26
N ASP A 85 -3.41 -13.69 9.41
CA ASP A 85 -4.38 -14.20 10.37
C ASP A 85 -5.85 -13.81 10.02
N ASN A 86 -6.08 -13.24 8.84
CA ASN A 86 -7.35 -12.72 8.33
C ASN A 86 -7.98 -11.60 9.18
N LYS A 87 -7.23 -10.96 10.06
CA LYS A 87 -7.68 -9.73 10.71
C LYS A 87 -7.50 -8.54 9.77
N ILE A 88 -8.38 -7.55 9.91
CA ILE A 88 -8.33 -6.31 9.15
C ILE A 88 -7.63 -5.27 10.03
N TYR A 89 -6.35 -5.05 9.78
CA TYR A 89 -5.56 -4.06 10.51
C TYR A 89 -5.82 -2.67 9.98
N VAL A 90 -5.94 -1.71 10.88
CA VAL A 90 -6.23 -0.30 10.55
C VAL A 90 -5.33 0.63 11.32
N GLY A 91 -5.00 1.74 10.68
CA GLY A 91 -4.29 2.85 11.28
C GLY A 91 -5.06 4.16 11.09
N GLY A 92 -5.17 4.92 12.15
CA GLY A 92 -5.84 6.22 12.20
C GLY A 92 -5.00 7.26 12.94
N GLN A 93 -5.63 8.34 13.36
CA GLN A 93 -4.97 9.38 14.15
C GLN A 93 -4.85 8.93 15.61
N ASP A 94 -3.62 8.80 16.10
CA ASP A 94 -3.27 8.31 17.44
C ASP A 94 -3.95 6.98 17.80
N GLU A 95 -4.31 6.19 16.77
CA GLU A 95 -4.97 4.90 16.92
C GLU A 95 -4.44 3.89 15.92
N LEU A 96 -4.19 2.68 16.38
CA LEU A 96 -3.87 1.53 15.55
C LEU A 96 -4.42 0.25 16.21
N GLY A 97 -4.88 -0.66 15.39
CA GLY A 97 -5.50 -1.88 15.86
C GLY A 97 -6.00 -2.76 14.73
N TYR A 98 -6.94 -3.62 15.04
CA TYR A 98 -7.53 -4.49 14.03
C TYR A 98 -9.02 -4.75 14.30
N PHE A 99 -9.73 -5.10 13.25
CA PHE A 99 -11.06 -5.67 13.32
C PHE A 99 -10.98 -7.19 13.16
N ALA A 100 -11.75 -7.88 13.99
CA ALA A 100 -11.94 -9.33 13.92
C ALA A 100 -13.35 -9.69 14.39
N PRO A 101 -13.90 -10.86 14.00
CA PRO A 101 -15.16 -11.32 14.52
C PRO A 101 -15.10 -11.53 16.05
N ASN A 102 -16.11 -11.02 16.75
CA ASN A 102 -16.31 -11.33 18.15
C ASN A 102 -17.02 -12.68 18.32
N THR A 103 -17.36 -13.07 19.55
CA THR A 103 -18.04 -14.34 19.87
C THR A 103 -19.40 -14.50 19.18
N ASN A 104 -20.04 -13.40 18.79
CA ASN A 104 -21.33 -13.41 18.07
C ASN A 104 -21.15 -13.33 16.54
N GLY A 105 -19.92 -13.43 16.03
CA GLY A 105 -19.60 -13.32 14.61
C GLY A 105 -19.63 -11.90 14.04
N ASN A 106 -19.87 -10.87 14.86
CA ASN A 106 -19.85 -9.49 14.43
C ASN A 106 -18.42 -8.94 14.42
N LEU A 107 -18.06 -8.16 13.39
CA LEU A 107 -16.77 -7.49 13.31
C LEU A 107 -16.66 -6.45 14.43
N ALA A 108 -15.69 -6.60 15.30
CA ALA A 108 -15.39 -5.73 16.43
C ALA A 108 -13.96 -5.20 16.34
N TYR A 109 -13.74 -4.01 16.86
CA TYR A 109 -12.44 -3.37 16.90
C TYR A 109 -11.66 -3.75 18.18
N TYR A 110 -10.36 -4.01 18.01
CA TYR A 110 -9.40 -4.31 19.05
C TYR A 110 -8.22 -3.37 18.93
N SER A 111 -8.09 -2.43 19.87
CA SER A 111 -6.98 -1.48 19.89
C SER A 111 -5.67 -2.15 20.31
N LEU A 112 -4.58 -1.78 19.65
CA LEU A 112 -3.22 -2.16 20.01
C LEU A 112 -2.47 -1.04 20.74
N THR A 113 -3.06 0.13 20.91
CA THR A 113 -2.40 1.30 21.53
C THR A 113 -1.96 1.06 22.95
N ALA A 114 -2.65 0.17 23.69
CA ALA A 114 -2.25 -0.21 25.05
C ALA A 114 -0.87 -0.90 25.11
N LEU A 115 -0.46 -1.56 24.02
CA LEU A 115 0.85 -2.21 23.89
C LEU A 115 1.98 -1.22 23.63
N ILE A 116 1.64 0.01 23.21
CA ILE A 116 2.62 1.07 22.97
C ILE A 116 3.03 1.69 24.31
N PRO A 117 4.34 1.83 24.60
CA PRO A 117 4.79 2.55 25.78
C PRO A 117 4.18 3.96 25.85
N ALA A 118 3.70 4.39 27.02
CA ALA A 118 2.92 5.62 27.21
C ALA A 118 3.53 6.86 26.55
N LYS A 119 4.87 7.00 26.63
CA LYS A 119 5.62 8.11 26.02
C LYS A 119 5.57 8.18 24.50
N TYR A 120 5.04 7.15 23.81
CA TYR A 120 4.96 7.06 22.35
C TYR A 120 3.54 6.99 21.83
N ARG A 121 2.50 7.10 22.67
CA ARG A 121 1.08 6.95 22.28
C ARG A 121 0.52 8.14 21.52
N SER A 122 1.17 9.31 21.55
CA SER A 122 0.87 10.40 20.61
C SER A 122 1.78 10.27 19.39
N PHE A 123 1.22 9.91 18.23
CA PHE A 123 1.99 9.56 17.05
C PHE A 123 1.37 10.04 15.73
N GLU A 124 0.27 10.79 15.80
CA GLU A 124 -0.42 11.35 14.63
C GLU A 124 -1.04 10.26 13.73
N ASP A 125 -1.26 10.57 12.46
CA ASP A 125 -1.87 9.66 11.49
C ASP A 125 -0.94 8.47 11.15
N VAL A 126 -1.51 7.27 11.08
CA VAL A 126 -0.84 6.06 10.58
C VAL A 126 -1.16 5.90 9.09
N TRP A 127 -0.20 6.24 8.25
CA TRP A 127 -0.38 6.34 6.80
C TRP A 127 -0.16 5.04 6.03
N ASP A 128 0.68 4.15 6.54
CA ASP A 128 0.96 2.86 5.90
C ASP A 128 0.89 1.73 6.91
N ILE A 129 0.41 0.57 6.45
CA ILE A 129 0.52 -0.71 7.15
C ILE A 129 1.10 -1.72 6.17
N VAL A 130 2.26 -2.29 6.52
CA VAL A 130 3.00 -3.21 5.66
C VAL A 130 3.35 -4.47 6.43
N SER A 131 3.14 -5.63 5.83
CA SER A 131 3.55 -6.92 6.40
C SER A 131 4.93 -7.34 5.88
N LEU A 132 5.74 -7.91 6.79
CA LEU A 132 6.97 -8.61 6.46
C LEU A 132 7.07 -9.86 7.36
N GLY A 133 7.00 -11.04 6.76
CA GLY A 133 6.90 -12.29 7.50
C GLY A 133 5.65 -12.29 8.41
N SER A 134 5.85 -12.57 9.70
CA SER A 134 4.79 -12.54 10.73
C SER A 134 4.57 -11.16 11.35
N SER A 135 5.38 -10.18 11.02
CA SER A 135 5.31 -8.82 11.58
C SER A 135 4.47 -7.88 10.72
N LEU A 136 3.80 -6.94 11.38
CA LEU A 136 3.12 -5.81 10.76
C LEU A 136 3.81 -4.51 11.19
N PHE A 137 4.03 -3.63 10.25
CA PHE A 137 4.68 -2.34 10.46
C PHE A 137 3.70 -1.22 10.16
N PHE A 138 3.46 -0.37 11.12
CA PHE A 138 2.56 0.79 11.04
C PHE A 138 3.41 2.06 11.01
N ARG A 139 3.32 2.85 9.96
CA ARG A 139 4.10 4.09 9.81
C ARG A 139 3.27 5.31 10.14
N SER A 140 3.73 6.06 11.11
CA SER A 140 3.38 7.47 11.33
C SER A 140 4.56 8.38 10.94
N PRO A 141 4.39 9.72 10.86
CA PRO A 141 5.48 10.61 10.46
C PRO A 141 6.74 10.49 11.31
N LYS A 142 6.60 10.29 12.60
CA LYS A 142 7.74 10.26 13.54
C LYS A 142 8.10 8.87 14.05
N LYS A 143 7.27 7.86 13.78
CA LYS A 143 7.45 6.52 14.35
C LYS A 143 7.00 5.44 13.37
N ILE A 144 7.70 4.32 13.38
CA ILE A 144 7.22 3.05 12.82
C ILE A 144 7.03 2.08 13.99
N PHE A 145 5.87 1.47 14.07
CA PHE A 145 5.52 0.47 15.09
C PHE A 145 5.56 -0.91 14.43
N GLN A 146 6.41 -1.78 14.92
CA GLN A 146 6.41 -3.20 14.54
C GLN A 146 5.54 -3.97 15.54
N TYR A 147 4.46 -4.53 15.06
CA TYR A 147 3.63 -5.46 15.83
C TYR A 147 4.00 -6.89 15.47
N ASN A 148 4.41 -7.67 16.44
CA ASN A 148 4.75 -9.08 16.30
C ASN A 148 4.40 -9.85 17.57
N ASN A 149 3.66 -10.97 17.45
CA ASN A 149 3.34 -11.88 18.55
C ASN A 149 2.80 -11.17 19.82
N GLY A 150 1.93 -10.17 19.66
CA GLY A 150 1.31 -9.48 20.78
C GLY A 150 2.18 -8.39 21.42
N ALA A 151 3.33 -8.07 20.86
CA ALA A 151 4.22 -7.00 21.33
C ALA A 151 4.42 -5.93 20.27
N ILE A 152 4.70 -4.69 20.71
CA ILE A 152 5.04 -3.57 19.84
C ILE A 152 6.45 -3.07 20.12
N THR A 153 7.29 -3.04 19.07
CA THR A 153 8.57 -2.34 19.04
C THR A 153 8.41 -1.00 18.33
N VAL A 154 9.05 0.06 18.85
CA VAL A 154 8.91 1.43 18.32
C VAL A 154 10.23 1.90 17.74
N PHE A 155 10.23 2.24 16.46
CA PHE A 155 11.36 2.84 15.75
C PHE A 155 11.09 4.33 15.52
N LYS A 156 11.95 5.20 16.01
CA LYS A 156 11.85 6.63 15.77
C LYS A 156 12.41 6.98 14.40
N ALA A 157 11.80 7.92 13.71
CA ALA A 157 12.37 8.50 12.49
C ALA A 157 13.69 9.23 12.80
N PRO A 158 14.71 9.14 11.95
CA PRO A 158 15.83 10.06 11.99
C PRO A 158 15.38 11.53 11.84
N SER A 159 14.45 11.77 10.93
CA SER A 159 13.79 13.07 10.75
C SER A 159 12.26 12.92 10.68
N GLU A 160 11.77 12.34 9.59
CA GLU A 160 10.34 12.08 9.35
C GLU A 160 10.16 11.00 8.29
N TRP A 161 9.37 9.97 8.61
CA TRP A 161 9.04 8.90 7.69
C TRP A 161 8.00 9.36 6.66
N ALA A 162 8.35 9.34 5.39
CA ALA A 162 7.49 9.74 4.29
C ALA A 162 6.75 8.57 3.62
N TYR A 163 7.35 7.38 3.62
CA TYR A 163 6.86 6.21 2.88
C TYR A 163 7.32 4.92 3.55
N LEU A 164 6.51 3.86 3.45
CA LEU A 164 6.84 2.52 3.91
C LEU A 164 6.26 1.48 2.94
N THR A 165 7.06 0.49 2.55
CA THR A 165 6.61 -0.59 1.67
C THR A 165 7.46 -1.85 1.82
N SER A 166 6.91 -2.99 1.38
CA SER A 166 7.68 -4.21 1.14
C SER A 166 7.95 -4.41 -0.35
N CYS A 167 9.17 -4.78 -0.70
CA CYS A 167 9.58 -5.04 -2.07
C CYS A 167 10.63 -6.15 -2.09
N ASN A 168 10.42 -7.19 -2.92
CA ASN A 168 11.33 -8.34 -3.04
C ASN A 168 11.71 -8.97 -1.69
N GLY A 169 10.73 -9.13 -0.78
CA GLY A 169 10.93 -9.74 0.53
C GLY A 169 11.69 -8.89 1.54
N LYS A 170 11.95 -7.63 1.24
CA LYS A 170 12.56 -6.65 2.14
C LYS A 170 11.58 -5.52 2.45
N LEU A 171 11.74 -4.89 3.60
CA LEU A 171 10.98 -3.71 4.01
C LEU A 171 11.83 -2.46 3.78
N TYR A 172 11.25 -1.49 3.11
CA TYR A 172 11.86 -0.20 2.80
C TYR A 172 11.04 0.95 3.37
N ALA A 173 11.73 1.98 3.82
CA ALA A 173 11.13 3.25 4.22
C ALA A 173 11.89 4.43 3.60
N HIS A 174 11.22 5.56 3.45
CA HIS A 174 11.85 6.82 3.07
C HIS A 174 11.79 7.78 4.26
N ASP A 175 12.95 8.21 4.74
CA ASP A 175 13.10 9.33 5.69
C ASP A 175 13.56 10.58 4.94
N TYR A 176 12.98 11.73 5.23
CA TYR A 176 13.23 12.96 4.46
C TYR A 176 14.68 13.46 4.49
N GLN A 177 15.47 13.13 5.50
CA GLN A 177 16.88 13.53 5.58
C GLN A 177 17.83 12.39 5.22
N THR A 178 17.51 11.18 5.68
CA THR A 178 18.38 10.01 5.46
C THR A 178 18.18 9.39 4.07
N GLY A 179 17.01 9.63 3.43
CA GLY A 179 16.67 9.04 2.13
C GLY A 179 16.06 7.65 2.25
N LEU A 180 16.35 6.78 1.28
CA LEU A 180 15.86 5.41 1.29
C LEU A 180 16.55 4.59 2.40
N MET A 181 15.76 3.90 3.19
CA MET A 181 16.21 3.01 4.26
C MET A 181 15.66 1.61 4.07
N VAL A 182 16.39 0.61 4.53
CA VAL A 182 16.01 -0.81 4.53
C VAL A 182 15.98 -1.32 5.97
N PHE A 183 15.02 -2.19 6.28
CA PHE A 183 14.94 -2.86 7.56
C PHE A 183 15.68 -4.19 7.50
N GLU A 184 16.81 -4.30 8.19
CA GLU A 184 17.65 -5.49 8.28
C GLU A 184 18.17 -5.65 9.71
N ASN A 185 18.27 -6.90 10.18
CA ASN A 185 18.76 -7.23 11.54
C ASN A 185 18.02 -6.43 12.63
N GLU A 186 16.69 -6.35 12.51
CA GLU A 186 15.80 -5.62 13.44
C GLU A 186 16.12 -4.12 13.62
N ALA A 187 16.75 -3.51 12.62
CA ALA A 187 17.11 -2.09 12.61
C ALA A 187 16.92 -1.45 11.22
N TRP A 188 16.65 -0.15 11.21
CA TRP A 188 16.61 0.65 10.00
C TRP A 188 18.02 1.10 9.63
N GLN A 189 18.45 0.79 8.41
CA GLN A 189 19.76 1.13 7.87
C GLN A 189 19.59 1.98 6.61
N ALA A 190 20.41 3.00 6.43
CA ALA A 190 20.41 3.81 5.23
C ALA A 190 20.89 2.97 4.03
N VAL A 191 20.15 3.04 2.93
CA VAL A 191 20.60 2.47 1.65
C VAL A 191 21.60 3.45 1.05
N VAL A 192 22.87 3.07 1.05
CA VAL A 192 23.92 3.86 0.37
C VAL A 192 23.71 3.74 -1.14
N SER A 193 23.30 4.84 -1.77
CA SER A 193 23.01 4.88 -3.20
C SER A 193 23.61 6.13 -3.84
N ASN A 194 23.68 6.12 -5.19
CA ASN A 194 24.13 7.24 -6.00
C ASN A 194 23.08 8.35 -6.18
N TYR A 195 21.88 8.20 -5.59
CA TYR A 195 20.79 9.17 -5.68
C TYR A 195 20.13 9.36 -4.31
N SER A 196 19.78 10.60 -3.99
CA SER A 196 19.08 10.94 -2.76
C SER A 196 17.71 11.55 -3.07
N PHE A 197 16.68 11.02 -2.44
CA PHE A 197 15.33 11.56 -2.50
C PHE A 197 15.18 12.68 -1.46
N SER A 198 14.52 13.76 -1.85
CA SER A 198 14.36 14.94 -0.99
C SER A 198 12.95 15.02 -0.38
N LYS A 199 12.79 15.88 0.63
CA LYS A 199 11.47 16.20 1.21
C LYS A 199 10.50 16.78 0.18
N THR A 200 11.01 17.54 -0.80
CA THR A 200 10.18 18.15 -1.85
C THR A 200 9.87 17.19 -3.00
N ASP A 201 10.52 16.03 -3.02
CA ASP A 201 10.32 14.98 -4.02
C ASP A 201 10.39 13.58 -3.36
N PRO A 202 9.44 13.26 -2.48
CA PRO A 202 9.43 11.99 -1.78
C PRO A 202 9.10 10.82 -2.70
N ILE A 203 9.51 9.64 -2.26
CA ILE A 203 9.07 8.36 -2.86
C ILE A 203 7.56 8.24 -2.67
N THR A 204 6.85 7.94 -3.75
CA THR A 204 5.39 7.72 -3.79
C THR A 204 4.99 6.28 -4.10
N GLY A 205 5.93 5.48 -4.58
CA GLY A 205 5.71 4.08 -4.90
C GLY A 205 7.01 3.31 -5.09
N MET A 206 6.98 2.02 -4.75
CA MET A 206 8.07 1.08 -5.01
C MET A 206 7.48 -0.28 -5.31
N ILE A 207 7.72 -0.80 -6.51
CA ILE A 207 7.20 -2.09 -6.98
C ILE A 207 8.32 -2.99 -7.50
N PRO A 208 8.22 -4.32 -7.32
CA PRO A 208 9.22 -5.26 -7.80
C PRO A 208 9.38 -5.22 -9.32
N LYS A 209 10.62 -5.28 -9.81
CA LYS A 209 10.97 -5.51 -11.21
C LYS A 209 12.22 -6.37 -11.31
N GLY A 210 12.05 -7.66 -11.61
CA GLY A 210 13.14 -8.63 -11.56
C GLY A 210 13.79 -8.69 -10.17
N THR A 211 15.10 -8.59 -10.09
CA THR A 211 15.86 -8.54 -8.84
C THR A 211 15.89 -7.13 -8.20
N GLY A 212 15.45 -6.11 -8.92
CA GLY A 212 15.38 -4.73 -8.47
C GLY A 212 13.94 -4.23 -8.26
N ALA A 213 13.77 -2.91 -8.25
CA ALA A 213 12.49 -2.26 -8.07
C ALA A 213 12.33 -1.04 -8.99
N ILE A 214 11.10 -0.74 -9.36
CA ILE A 214 10.73 0.57 -9.89
C ILE A 214 10.34 1.45 -8.71
N ILE A 215 10.93 2.62 -8.63
CA ILE A 215 10.59 3.67 -7.66
C ILE A 215 9.92 4.82 -8.42
N THR A 216 8.83 5.34 -7.89
CA THR A 216 8.19 6.57 -8.35
C THR A 216 8.35 7.66 -7.29
N THR A 217 8.51 8.90 -7.75
CA THR A 217 8.60 10.06 -6.86
C THR A 217 7.52 11.08 -7.18
N LEU A 218 7.36 12.04 -6.29
CA LEU A 218 6.34 13.06 -6.45
C LEU A 218 6.59 13.95 -7.67
N LYS A 219 7.84 14.24 -8.04
CA LYS A 219 8.20 15.23 -9.11
C LYS A 219 9.15 14.69 -10.16
N SER A 220 10.21 13.98 -9.76
CA SER A 220 11.29 13.60 -10.68
C SER A 220 10.97 12.39 -11.55
N GLY A 221 9.83 11.74 -11.33
CA GLY A 221 9.33 10.69 -12.19
C GLY A 221 9.67 9.27 -11.72
N ILE A 222 10.22 8.46 -12.63
CA ILE A 222 10.37 7.00 -12.44
C ILE A 222 11.85 6.63 -12.45
N PHE A 223 12.23 5.76 -11.50
CA PHE A 223 13.60 5.27 -11.35
C PHE A 223 13.62 3.74 -11.30
N TYR A 224 14.75 3.16 -11.68
CA TYR A 224 15.07 1.77 -11.44
C TYR A 224 16.12 1.66 -10.33
N PHE A 225 15.81 0.88 -9.31
CA PHE A 225 16.66 0.60 -8.16
C PHE A 225 17.16 -0.85 -8.23
N SER A 226 18.47 -1.05 -8.25
CA SER A 226 19.09 -2.38 -8.17
C SER A 226 20.51 -2.24 -7.66
N ASN A 227 20.97 -3.18 -6.82
CA ASN A 227 22.34 -3.22 -6.28
C ASN A 227 22.81 -1.86 -5.72
N ASN A 228 21.93 -1.21 -4.93
CA ASN A 228 22.17 0.11 -4.34
C ASN A 228 22.39 1.26 -5.37
N SER A 229 22.10 1.00 -6.63
CA SER A 229 22.10 2.01 -7.70
C SER A 229 20.70 2.42 -8.07
N ILE A 230 20.46 3.72 -8.18
CA ILE A 230 19.19 4.31 -8.58
C ILE A 230 19.42 5.07 -9.88
N THR A 231 18.74 4.67 -10.95
CA THR A 231 18.88 5.26 -12.29
C THR A 231 17.53 5.73 -12.81
N PRO A 232 17.41 6.93 -13.39
CA PRO A 232 16.16 7.41 -13.97
C PRO A 232 15.76 6.57 -15.19
N ILE A 233 14.47 6.26 -15.28
CA ILE A 233 13.88 5.59 -16.44
C ILE A 233 13.30 6.67 -17.36
N LYS A 234 13.87 6.79 -18.57
CA LYS A 234 13.37 7.71 -19.61
C LYS A 234 12.23 7.04 -20.37
N THR A 235 11.00 7.48 -20.14
CA THR A 235 9.80 7.03 -20.84
C THR A 235 8.86 8.20 -21.10
N GLY A 236 7.91 8.04 -22.02
CA GLY A 236 6.86 9.05 -22.22
C GLY A 236 6.07 9.32 -20.94
N ALA A 237 5.80 8.30 -20.13
CA ALA A 237 5.14 8.46 -18.82
C ALA A 237 5.98 9.27 -17.82
N ALA A 238 7.32 9.07 -17.78
CA ALA A 238 8.19 9.86 -16.91
C ALA A 238 8.19 11.34 -17.32
N ASN A 239 8.23 11.63 -18.63
CA ASN A 239 8.15 12.99 -19.16
C ASN A 239 6.79 13.64 -18.81
N PHE A 240 5.69 12.89 -18.92
CA PHE A 240 4.36 13.36 -18.55
C PHE A 240 4.31 13.75 -17.06
N ILE A 241 4.78 12.88 -16.15
CA ILE A 241 4.83 13.17 -14.71
C ILE A 241 5.63 14.44 -14.40
N GLN A 242 6.69 14.72 -15.16
CA GLN A 242 7.53 15.90 -14.92
C GLN A 242 6.93 17.21 -15.44
N ASN A 243 6.10 17.16 -16.50
CA ASN A 243 5.63 18.34 -17.22
C ASN A 243 4.20 18.77 -16.88
N GLU A 244 3.36 17.86 -16.34
CA GLU A 244 1.92 18.09 -16.07
C GLU A 244 1.64 18.54 -14.62
N ARG A 245 2.50 19.36 -14.01
CA ARG A 245 2.34 19.85 -12.64
C ARG A 245 2.44 21.35 -12.53
#